data_72a6aff68fdbca140d4e255da2a036b5
#
_entry.id   72a6aff68fdbca140d4e255da2a036b5
#
_cell.length_a   1.000
_cell.length_b   1.000
_cell.length_c   1.000
_cell.angle_alpha   90.00
_cell.angle_beta   90.00
_cell.angle_gamma   90.00
#
_symmetry.space_group_name_H-M   'P 1'
#
loop_
_entity.id
_entity.type
_entity.pdbx_description
1 polymer ?
#
loop_
_entity_poly.entity_id
_entity_poly.type
_entity_poly.pdbx_seq_one_letter_code
_entity_poly.pdbx_strand_id
1 'polypeptide(L)'
;MASFRQSALALTATLSLAYAWLPSTTPLRGVNLGGQFIVEPWMMESEWSTMGCSGQADEWSCVQSLGQDKADAAFQSHWGRWITQSDFEDMHNYGLNTVRIPTGYWMKEDLVKDGEYFPRGGLEYLLKVCGWAADQGIYVILEQHAAPGAQANSNSFTGHSTTAGFYTSENYDRGVEYVAWLANLTYNHNEMRTVGTIGVLNEPLNWDNKVSTLVTDFYPAAYKAIRAVEPSGGNPLHIQFMGSKWGSGSPESSLPSGYTDVSFEDHRYLKWDTSVSVTQDEYIQTSCTSDRTAAGEDPTYVTEWSLSPPDDVESTDGWSKGSQKEFYGNWFAAQVQGFEKSAKGWTFWTWKSTLGDYRWSYQGAVTAGVAPKDLDSLASSTVCG
;
A
#
# COMPACT_ATOMS: atom_id res chain seq x y z
N MET A 1 -41.27 -56.03 16.74
CA MET A 1 -41.28 -54.57 16.49
C MET A 1 -39.96 -54.03 16.98
N ALA A 2 -39.01 -53.82 16.08
CA ALA A 2 -37.70 -53.29 16.38
C ALA A 2 -37.67 -51.81 16.02
N SER A 3 -37.44 -50.95 16.99
CA SER A 3 -37.34 -49.49 16.82
C SER A 3 -35.94 -49.12 16.41
N PHE A 4 -35.75 -48.64 15.18
CA PHE A 4 -34.53 -48.00 14.73
C PHE A 4 -34.49 -46.54 15.25
N ARG A 5 -33.56 -46.26 16.17
CA ARG A 5 -33.20 -44.87 16.52
C ARG A 5 -32.16 -44.40 15.53
N GLN A 6 -32.53 -43.47 14.68
CA GLN A 6 -31.59 -42.69 13.87
C GLN A 6 -30.91 -41.62 14.74
N SER A 7 -29.63 -41.79 15.01
CA SER A 7 -28.81 -40.74 15.63
C SER A 7 -28.33 -39.80 14.51
N ALA A 8 -28.86 -38.59 14.50
CA ALA A 8 -28.35 -37.50 13.64
C ALA A 8 -27.07 -36.96 14.32
N LEU A 9 -25.92 -37.23 13.70
CA LEU A 9 -24.67 -36.50 14.03
C LEU A 9 -24.78 -35.11 13.41
N ALA A 10 -24.91 -34.10 14.26
CA ALA A 10 -24.73 -32.72 13.89
C ALA A 10 -23.22 -32.47 13.74
N LEU A 11 -22.74 -32.34 12.49
CA LEU A 11 -21.41 -31.85 12.19
C LEU A 11 -21.41 -30.33 12.45
N THR A 12 -20.95 -29.91 13.63
CA THR A 12 -20.59 -28.53 13.86
C THR A 12 -19.27 -28.25 13.12
N ALA A 13 -19.36 -27.66 11.92
CA ALA A 13 -18.22 -27.07 11.27
C ALA A 13 -17.80 -25.84 12.09
N THR A 14 -16.78 -25.98 12.91
CA THR A 14 -16.06 -24.84 13.46
C THR A 14 -15.30 -24.23 12.29
N LEU A 15 -15.83 -23.15 11.75
CA LEU A 15 -15.07 -22.24 10.90
C LEU A 15 -13.96 -21.66 11.78
N SER A 16 -12.77 -22.22 11.70
CA SER A 16 -11.56 -21.56 12.16
C SER A 16 -11.39 -20.34 11.26
N LEU A 17 -11.68 -19.16 11.79
CA LEU A 17 -11.19 -17.91 11.18
C LEU A 17 -9.65 -18.05 11.16
N ALA A 18 -9.09 -18.33 10.00
CA ALA A 18 -7.66 -18.26 9.79
C ALA A 18 -7.32 -16.78 9.78
N TYR A 19 -6.81 -16.28 10.90
CA TYR A 19 -6.23 -14.94 10.94
C TYR A 19 -4.99 -14.92 10.06
N ALA A 20 -4.90 -13.91 9.20
CA ALA A 20 -3.74 -13.74 8.34
C ALA A 20 -2.60 -13.12 9.16
N TRP A 21 -1.42 -13.61 8.95
CA TRP A 21 -0.15 -13.07 9.43
C TRP A 21 0.85 -13.06 8.29
N LEU A 22 1.98 -12.41 8.49
CA LEU A 22 3.07 -12.42 7.51
C LEU A 22 3.41 -13.86 7.12
N PRO A 23 3.52 -14.18 5.82
CA PRO A 23 3.99 -15.47 5.36
C PRO A 23 5.36 -15.79 5.97
N SER A 24 5.45 -16.87 6.73
CA SER A 24 6.64 -17.19 7.53
C SER A 24 7.83 -17.72 6.69
N THR A 25 7.61 -18.08 5.43
CA THR A 25 8.58 -18.86 4.64
C THR A 25 8.92 -18.27 3.27
N THR A 26 8.19 -17.25 2.81
CA THR A 26 8.41 -16.59 1.52
C THR A 26 8.46 -15.08 1.69
N PRO A 27 9.29 -14.37 0.92
CA PRO A 27 9.23 -12.91 0.93
C PRO A 27 7.84 -12.42 0.50
N LEU A 28 7.41 -11.26 1.02
CA LEU A 28 6.24 -10.59 0.47
C LEU A 28 6.57 -10.11 -0.94
N ARG A 29 5.78 -10.51 -1.91
CA ARG A 29 5.87 -10.13 -3.32
C ARG A 29 4.54 -9.56 -3.74
N GLY A 30 4.48 -8.27 -3.97
CA GLY A 30 3.18 -7.66 -4.16
C GLY A 30 3.14 -6.41 -5.01
N VAL A 31 1.95 -5.83 -5.01
CA VAL A 31 1.64 -4.58 -5.70
C VAL A 31 0.80 -3.68 -4.82
N ASN A 32 0.91 -2.38 -5.04
CA ASN A 32 -0.03 -1.41 -4.51
C ASN A 32 -1.30 -1.36 -5.38
N LEU A 33 -2.46 -1.22 -4.77
CA LEU A 33 -3.71 -0.93 -5.48
C LEU A 33 -3.88 0.59 -5.61
N GLY A 34 -2.87 1.25 -6.20
CA GLY A 34 -2.89 2.69 -6.44
C GLY A 34 -4.07 3.09 -7.31
N GLY A 35 -4.66 4.23 -7.00
CA GLY A 35 -5.84 4.73 -7.67
C GLY A 35 -7.14 4.06 -7.30
N GLN A 36 -7.18 3.02 -6.47
CA GLN A 36 -8.44 2.38 -6.07
C GLN A 36 -9.23 3.24 -5.09
N PHE A 37 -8.65 3.62 -3.96
CA PHE A 37 -9.33 4.39 -2.92
C PHE A 37 -8.70 5.76 -2.68
N ILE A 38 -7.53 6.00 -3.21
CA ILE A 38 -6.88 7.31 -3.35
C ILE A 38 -6.61 7.51 -4.83
N VAL A 39 -7.34 8.41 -5.46
CA VAL A 39 -7.20 8.68 -6.90
C VAL A 39 -6.20 9.80 -7.11
N GLU A 40 -5.10 9.46 -7.76
CA GLU A 40 -4.05 10.42 -8.08
C GLU A 40 -4.11 10.80 -9.57
N PRO A 41 -4.51 12.04 -9.90
CA PRO A 41 -4.73 12.45 -11.29
C PRO A 41 -3.54 12.24 -12.22
N TRP A 42 -2.29 12.39 -11.72
CA TRP A 42 -1.08 12.26 -12.53
C TRP A 42 -0.92 10.86 -13.16
N MET A 43 -1.38 9.82 -12.49
CA MET A 43 -1.30 8.44 -13.00
C MET A 43 -2.61 7.91 -13.57
N MET A 44 -3.72 8.68 -13.46
CA MET A 44 -5.06 8.24 -13.76
C MET A 44 -5.87 9.26 -14.59
N GLU A 45 -5.23 10.04 -15.44
CA GLU A 45 -5.84 11.18 -16.14
C GLU A 45 -7.12 10.81 -16.90
N SER A 46 -7.13 9.71 -17.66
CA SER A 46 -8.33 9.30 -18.42
C SER A 46 -9.47 8.83 -17.52
N GLU A 47 -9.15 8.16 -16.42
CA GLU A 47 -10.13 7.73 -15.41
C GLU A 47 -10.67 8.95 -14.66
N TRP A 48 -9.79 9.86 -14.24
CA TRP A 48 -10.14 11.13 -13.59
C TRP A 48 -11.09 11.98 -14.43
N SER A 49 -10.84 12.02 -15.74
CA SER A 49 -11.72 12.67 -16.70
C SER A 49 -13.08 11.97 -16.79
N THR A 50 -13.11 10.65 -16.80
CA THR A 50 -14.33 9.83 -16.83
C THR A 50 -15.20 10.06 -15.58
N MET A 51 -14.57 10.27 -14.42
CA MET A 51 -15.24 10.61 -13.16
C MET A 51 -15.83 12.05 -13.16
N GLY A 52 -15.50 12.88 -14.16
CA GLY A 52 -15.92 14.29 -14.23
C GLY A 52 -15.02 15.25 -13.46
N CYS A 53 -13.82 14.80 -13.05
CA CYS A 53 -12.90 15.56 -12.21
C CYS A 53 -11.79 16.25 -13.01
N SER A 54 -11.88 16.33 -14.34
CA SER A 54 -10.87 16.98 -15.19
C SER A 54 -10.48 18.35 -14.68
N GLY A 55 -9.18 18.62 -14.58
CA GLY A 55 -8.63 19.88 -14.11
C GLY A 55 -8.63 20.08 -12.59
N GLN A 56 -9.16 19.13 -11.83
CA GLN A 56 -9.04 19.12 -10.37
C GLN A 56 -7.73 18.44 -9.95
N ALA A 57 -7.09 18.96 -8.89
CA ALA A 57 -5.78 18.50 -8.46
C ALA A 57 -5.81 17.22 -7.60
N ASP A 58 -6.95 16.95 -6.97
CA ASP A 58 -7.11 15.91 -5.95
C ASP A 58 -8.60 15.58 -5.69
N GLU A 59 -8.85 14.60 -4.83
CA GLU A 59 -10.22 14.18 -4.47
C GLU A 59 -11.02 15.30 -3.82
N TRP A 60 -10.40 16.06 -2.91
CA TRP A 60 -11.06 17.23 -2.27
C TRP A 60 -11.61 18.22 -3.29
N SER A 61 -10.77 18.69 -4.19
CA SER A 61 -11.15 19.66 -5.21
C SER A 61 -12.18 19.10 -6.20
N CYS A 62 -12.10 17.79 -6.50
CA CYS A 62 -13.12 17.14 -7.33
C CYS A 62 -14.49 17.10 -6.62
N VAL A 63 -14.54 16.66 -5.35
CA VAL A 63 -15.79 16.62 -4.58
C VAL A 63 -16.38 18.02 -4.45
N GLN A 64 -15.54 19.02 -4.17
CA GLN A 64 -15.99 20.42 -4.09
C GLN A 64 -16.57 20.91 -5.43
N SER A 65 -15.95 20.54 -6.55
CA SER A 65 -16.39 20.95 -7.89
C SER A 65 -17.69 20.28 -8.33
N LEU A 66 -17.86 18.98 -8.07
CA LEU A 66 -19.03 18.21 -8.48
C LEU A 66 -20.23 18.41 -7.53
N GLY A 67 -19.97 18.73 -6.27
CA GLY A 67 -20.90 18.60 -5.17
C GLY A 67 -21.05 17.15 -4.68
N GLN A 68 -21.37 16.96 -3.39
CA GLN A 68 -21.28 15.69 -2.68
C GLN A 68 -21.97 14.53 -3.42
N ASP A 69 -23.26 14.65 -3.76
CA ASP A 69 -24.03 13.54 -4.33
C ASP A 69 -23.47 13.04 -5.67
N LYS A 70 -23.00 13.96 -6.53
CA LYS A 70 -22.42 13.60 -7.83
C LYS A 70 -21.02 13.00 -7.66
N ALA A 71 -20.26 13.53 -6.72
CA ALA A 71 -18.94 13.00 -6.40
C ALA A 71 -19.05 11.58 -5.82
N ASP A 72 -19.94 11.35 -4.86
CA ASP A 72 -20.18 10.02 -4.30
C ASP A 72 -20.53 9.00 -5.38
N ALA A 73 -21.44 9.36 -6.30
CA ALA A 73 -21.80 8.49 -7.42
C ALA A 73 -20.61 8.23 -8.37
N ALA A 74 -19.77 9.23 -8.65
CA ALA A 74 -18.60 9.10 -9.52
C ALA A 74 -17.53 8.19 -8.89
N PHE A 75 -17.21 8.43 -7.61
CA PHE A 75 -16.22 7.62 -6.88
C PHE A 75 -16.71 6.17 -6.65
N GLN A 76 -17.97 5.96 -6.28
CA GLN A 76 -18.54 4.62 -6.15
C GLN A 76 -18.54 3.86 -7.48
N SER A 77 -18.86 4.54 -8.60
CA SER A 77 -18.73 3.96 -9.92
C SER A 77 -17.29 3.58 -10.24
N HIS A 78 -16.31 4.42 -9.89
CA HIS A 78 -14.89 4.14 -10.03
C HIS A 78 -14.46 2.94 -9.19
N TRP A 79 -14.73 2.94 -7.89
CA TRP A 79 -14.37 1.85 -6.97
C TRP A 79 -14.96 0.50 -7.37
N GLY A 80 -16.14 0.53 -8.01
CA GLY A 80 -16.82 -0.67 -8.49
C GLY A 80 -16.22 -1.32 -9.74
N ARG A 81 -15.33 -0.61 -10.47
CA ARG A 81 -14.80 -1.08 -11.77
C ARG A 81 -13.30 -0.99 -11.94
N TRP A 82 -12.58 -0.17 -11.12
CA TRP A 82 -11.14 0.02 -11.29
C TRP A 82 -10.35 -1.24 -10.95
N ILE A 83 -10.50 -1.77 -9.76
CA ILE A 83 -9.97 -3.08 -9.38
C ILE A 83 -11.13 -4.08 -9.35
N THR A 84 -10.93 -5.25 -9.95
CA THR A 84 -11.94 -6.28 -10.10
C THR A 84 -11.44 -7.63 -9.59
N GLN A 85 -12.32 -8.61 -9.44
CA GLN A 85 -11.94 -9.97 -9.05
C GLN A 85 -10.90 -10.56 -10.00
N SER A 86 -11.03 -10.33 -11.33
CA SER A 86 -10.06 -10.84 -12.30
C SER A 86 -8.66 -10.24 -12.14
N ASP A 87 -8.53 -9.03 -11.60
CA ASP A 87 -7.21 -8.47 -11.26
C ASP A 87 -6.50 -9.32 -10.21
N PHE A 88 -7.23 -9.82 -9.19
CA PHE A 88 -6.67 -10.71 -8.16
C PHE A 88 -6.33 -12.11 -8.69
N GLU A 89 -7.12 -12.63 -9.62
CA GLU A 89 -6.81 -13.87 -10.34
C GLU A 89 -5.51 -13.73 -11.14
N ASP A 90 -5.32 -12.61 -11.83
CA ASP A 90 -4.08 -12.29 -12.53
C ASP A 90 -2.89 -12.12 -11.58
N MET A 91 -3.06 -11.41 -10.46
CA MET A 91 -2.02 -11.25 -9.43
C MET A 91 -1.56 -12.61 -8.91
N HIS A 92 -2.50 -13.48 -8.56
CA HIS A 92 -2.20 -14.85 -8.11
C HIS A 92 -1.44 -15.64 -9.20
N ASN A 93 -1.90 -15.57 -10.45
CA ASN A 93 -1.29 -16.25 -11.59
C ASN A 93 0.11 -15.71 -11.93
N TYR A 94 0.44 -14.49 -11.53
CA TYR A 94 1.77 -13.90 -11.68
C TYR A 94 2.69 -14.15 -10.47
N GLY A 95 2.25 -15.00 -9.51
CA GLY A 95 3.03 -15.35 -8.34
C GLY A 95 3.10 -14.26 -7.27
N LEU A 96 2.23 -13.25 -7.34
CA LEU A 96 2.09 -12.26 -6.28
C LEU A 96 1.31 -12.86 -5.09
N ASN A 97 1.78 -12.60 -3.89
CA ASN A 97 1.18 -13.09 -2.66
C ASN A 97 0.66 -11.98 -1.73
N THR A 98 0.84 -10.72 -2.11
CA THR A 98 0.55 -9.57 -1.26
C THR A 98 -0.03 -8.42 -2.07
N VAL A 99 -0.98 -7.68 -1.47
CA VAL A 99 -1.40 -6.36 -1.94
C VAL A 99 -1.33 -5.34 -0.81
N ARG A 100 -0.84 -4.14 -1.11
CA ARG A 100 -0.95 -2.97 -0.24
C ARG A 100 -2.09 -2.10 -0.76
N ILE A 101 -3.02 -1.75 0.12
CA ILE A 101 -4.24 -1.00 -0.23
C ILE A 101 -4.18 0.38 0.44
N PRO A 102 -3.83 1.43 -0.32
CA PRO A 102 -3.92 2.80 0.13
C PRO A 102 -5.36 3.20 0.45
N THR A 103 -5.60 3.78 1.65
CA THR A 103 -6.91 4.26 2.09
C THR A 103 -6.82 5.66 2.69
N GLY A 104 -7.90 6.43 2.57
CA GLY A 104 -8.01 7.75 3.19
C GLY A 104 -8.85 7.72 4.48
N TYR A 105 -8.52 8.57 5.46
CA TYR A 105 -9.21 8.65 6.74
C TYR A 105 -10.72 8.88 6.61
N TRP A 106 -11.17 9.46 5.51
CA TRP A 106 -12.59 9.71 5.21
C TRP A 106 -13.41 8.45 4.90
N MET A 107 -12.77 7.28 4.74
CA MET A 107 -13.52 6.03 4.72
C MET A 107 -14.27 5.77 6.02
N LYS A 108 -13.79 6.30 7.14
CA LYS A 108 -14.53 6.41 8.39
C LYS A 108 -15.25 7.78 8.39
N GLU A 109 -16.43 7.80 7.79
CA GLU A 109 -17.14 9.04 7.42
C GLU A 109 -17.41 9.98 8.60
N ASP A 110 -17.57 9.46 9.80
CA ASP A 110 -17.77 10.24 11.03
C ASP A 110 -16.51 11.00 11.49
N LEU A 111 -15.35 10.72 10.89
CA LEU A 111 -14.15 11.51 11.09
C LEU A 111 -14.09 12.77 10.19
N VAL A 112 -14.90 12.82 9.14
CA VAL A 112 -14.92 13.97 8.22
C VAL A 112 -15.64 15.13 8.89
N LYS A 113 -14.99 16.29 8.95
CA LYS A 113 -15.52 17.49 9.57
C LYS A 113 -16.31 18.35 8.59
N ASP A 114 -17.13 19.24 9.14
CA ASP A 114 -17.78 20.28 8.36
C ASP A 114 -16.73 21.13 7.60
N GLY A 115 -16.93 21.28 6.29
CA GLY A 115 -16.00 21.99 5.42
C GLY A 115 -14.88 21.12 4.85
N GLU A 116 -14.82 19.82 5.17
CA GLU A 116 -13.99 18.84 4.47
C GLU A 116 -14.80 18.17 3.34
N TYR A 117 -14.17 17.99 2.18
CA TYR A 117 -14.82 17.51 0.95
C TYR A 117 -14.19 16.20 0.51
N PHE A 118 -14.78 15.07 0.88
CA PHE A 118 -14.32 13.74 0.50
C PHE A 118 -15.48 12.87 0.04
N PRO A 119 -15.21 11.86 -0.84
CA PRO A 119 -16.26 10.96 -1.30
C PRO A 119 -16.66 9.97 -0.20
N ARG A 120 -17.92 9.50 -0.25
CA ARG A 120 -18.56 8.63 0.73
C ARG A 120 -18.90 7.26 0.15
N GLY A 121 -19.14 6.28 1.02
CA GLY A 121 -19.57 4.93 0.65
C GLY A 121 -18.41 3.99 0.31
N GLY A 122 -17.16 4.32 0.64
CA GLY A 122 -15.98 3.52 0.27
C GLY A 122 -15.87 2.17 0.97
N LEU A 123 -16.43 2.02 2.18
CA LEU A 123 -16.28 0.80 3.00
C LEU A 123 -16.81 -0.46 2.30
N GLU A 124 -17.95 -0.39 1.62
CA GLU A 124 -18.52 -1.53 0.88
C GLU A 124 -17.53 -2.07 -0.17
N TYR A 125 -16.86 -1.15 -0.88
CA TYR A 125 -15.89 -1.50 -1.90
C TYR A 125 -14.57 -2.02 -1.31
N LEU A 126 -14.14 -1.49 -0.16
CA LEU A 126 -12.98 -1.98 0.56
C LEU A 126 -13.19 -3.44 1.00
N LEU A 127 -14.34 -3.75 1.60
CA LEU A 127 -14.70 -5.12 1.97
C LEU A 127 -14.69 -6.05 0.76
N LYS A 128 -15.27 -5.63 -0.36
CA LYS A 128 -15.29 -6.40 -1.60
C LYS A 128 -13.89 -6.70 -2.12
N VAL A 129 -13.01 -5.70 -2.18
CA VAL A 129 -11.62 -5.84 -2.63
C VAL A 129 -10.82 -6.77 -1.70
N CYS A 130 -10.95 -6.62 -0.39
CA CYS A 130 -10.35 -7.54 0.60
C CYS A 130 -10.88 -8.97 0.45
N GLY A 131 -12.17 -9.14 0.16
CA GLY A 131 -12.79 -10.45 -0.09
C GLY A 131 -12.18 -11.15 -1.30
N TRP A 132 -11.98 -10.44 -2.41
CA TRP A 132 -11.31 -10.99 -3.60
C TRP A 132 -9.86 -11.38 -3.33
N ALA A 133 -9.11 -10.55 -2.57
CA ALA A 133 -7.76 -10.92 -2.13
C ALA A 133 -7.77 -12.21 -1.30
N ALA A 134 -8.69 -12.29 -0.35
CA ALA A 134 -8.81 -13.45 0.53
C ALA A 134 -9.22 -14.73 -0.22
N ASP A 135 -10.05 -14.64 -1.25
CA ASP A 135 -10.45 -15.78 -2.08
C ASP A 135 -9.28 -16.34 -2.90
N GLN A 136 -8.28 -15.51 -3.21
CA GLN A 136 -7.02 -15.91 -3.87
C GLN A 136 -5.89 -16.21 -2.88
N GLY A 137 -6.12 -16.15 -1.57
CA GLY A 137 -5.08 -16.36 -0.56
C GLY A 137 -4.00 -15.27 -0.54
N ILE A 138 -4.31 -14.09 -1.06
CA ILE A 138 -3.40 -12.94 -1.12
C ILE A 138 -3.43 -12.19 0.21
N TYR A 139 -2.25 -11.97 0.80
CA TYR A 139 -2.05 -11.18 2.01
C TYR A 139 -2.35 -9.70 1.76
N VAL A 140 -3.00 -9.04 2.73
CA VAL A 140 -3.38 -7.63 2.60
C VAL A 140 -2.71 -6.78 3.65
N ILE A 141 -2.07 -5.70 3.19
CA ILE A 141 -1.62 -4.57 3.99
C ILE A 141 -2.64 -3.44 3.77
N LEU A 142 -3.38 -3.06 4.81
CA LEU A 142 -4.22 -1.85 4.80
C LEU A 142 -3.43 -0.67 5.35
N GLU A 143 -3.53 0.47 4.72
CA GLU A 143 -2.73 1.62 5.12
C GLU A 143 -3.53 2.92 5.18
N GLN A 144 -3.22 3.75 6.20
CA GLN A 144 -3.60 5.15 6.20
C GLN A 144 -2.69 5.93 5.24
N HIS A 145 -3.07 5.95 3.96
CA HIS A 145 -2.33 6.63 2.90
C HIS A 145 -2.57 8.14 2.90
N ALA A 146 -3.75 8.55 3.33
CA ALA A 146 -4.12 9.94 3.47
C ALA A 146 -4.66 10.20 4.87
N ALA A 147 -3.97 11.08 5.61
CA ALA A 147 -4.26 11.42 6.99
C ALA A 147 -5.03 12.74 7.13
N PRO A 148 -5.76 12.96 8.25
CA PRO A 148 -6.48 14.21 8.49
C PRO A 148 -5.56 15.44 8.38
N GLY A 149 -5.95 16.41 7.57
CA GLY A 149 -5.20 17.66 7.37
C GLY A 149 -3.97 17.54 6.47
N ALA A 150 -3.78 16.42 5.77
CA ALA A 150 -2.65 16.09 4.90
C ALA A 150 -1.30 15.94 5.65
N GLN A 151 -0.65 14.81 5.48
CA GLN A 151 0.65 14.53 6.10
C GLN A 151 1.86 14.98 5.28
N ALA A 152 1.65 15.33 4.00
CA ALA A 152 2.68 15.83 3.09
C ALA A 152 2.20 17.09 2.38
N ASN A 153 3.15 17.93 1.92
CA ASN A 153 2.81 19.18 1.23
C ASN A 153 2.46 18.94 -0.23
N SER A 154 1.35 19.49 -0.70
CA SER A 154 1.01 19.63 -2.12
C SER A 154 1.03 18.32 -2.91
N ASN A 155 0.67 17.20 -2.29
CA ASN A 155 0.59 15.89 -2.91
C ASN A 155 -0.84 15.39 -3.02
N SER A 156 -1.23 14.86 -4.19
CA SER A 156 -2.56 14.32 -4.44
C SER A 156 -2.86 13.05 -3.62
N PHE A 157 -1.84 12.27 -3.28
CA PHE A 157 -2.00 11.07 -2.47
C PHE A 157 -2.53 11.35 -1.04
N THR A 158 -2.47 12.60 -0.58
CA THR A 158 -3.10 13.00 0.70
C THR A 158 -4.62 13.26 0.58
N GLY A 159 -5.19 13.10 -0.62
CA GLY A 159 -6.57 13.44 -0.95
C GLY A 159 -6.87 14.93 -1.01
N HIS A 160 -5.98 15.77 -0.49
CA HIS A 160 -6.07 17.24 -0.51
C HIS A 160 -4.67 17.85 -0.66
N SER A 161 -4.33 18.32 -1.85
CA SER A 161 -3.03 18.93 -2.19
C SER A 161 -2.87 20.30 -1.55
N THR A 162 -2.59 20.33 -0.26
CA THR A 162 -2.47 21.52 0.56
C THR A 162 -1.17 21.54 1.36
N THR A 163 -0.98 22.54 2.21
CA THR A 163 0.10 22.54 3.19
C THR A 163 -0.18 21.50 4.27
N ALA A 164 0.82 20.71 4.61
CA ALA A 164 0.71 19.65 5.61
C ALA A 164 0.26 20.21 6.99
N GLY A 165 -0.91 19.76 7.43
CA GLY A 165 -1.56 20.13 8.69
C GLY A 165 -1.86 18.95 9.61
N PHE A 166 -1.37 17.74 9.29
CA PHE A 166 -1.56 16.55 10.13
C PHE A 166 -0.95 16.69 11.52
N TYR A 167 0.15 17.43 11.67
CA TYR A 167 1.01 17.51 12.85
C TYR A 167 0.42 18.37 13.98
N THR A 168 -0.80 18.03 14.40
CA THR A 168 -1.52 18.62 15.53
C THR A 168 -2.14 17.51 16.37
N SER A 169 -2.36 17.74 17.67
CA SER A 169 -3.00 16.75 18.54
C SER A 169 -4.36 16.31 18.02
N GLU A 170 -5.18 17.25 17.54
CA GLU A 170 -6.52 16.94 17.01
C GLU A 170 -6.48 16.01 15.78
N ASN A 171 -5.58 16.25 14.83
CA ASN A 171 -5.45 15.41 13.64
C ASN A 171 -4.74 14.08 13.96
N TYR A 172 -3.84 14.05 14.95
CA TYR A 172 -3.28 12.81 15.48
C TYR A 172 -4.38 11.94 16.11
N ASP A 173 -5.26 12.50 16.93
CA ASP A 173 -6.37 11.75 17.54
C ASP A 173 -7.27 11.15 16.45
N ARG A 174 -7.61 11.89 15.40
CA ARG A 174 -8.38 11.41 14.25
C ARG A 174 -7.65 10.30 13.47
N GLY A 175 -6.35 10.47 13.24
CA GLY A 175 -5.52 9.46 12.56
C GLY A 175 -5.39 8.18 13.38
N VAL A 176 -5.21 8.29 14.69
CA VAL A 176 -5.18 7.15 15.62
C VAL A 176 -6.53 6.42 15.64
N GLU A 177 -7.64 7.17 15.70
CA GLU A 177 -8.98 6.58 15.64
C GLU A 177 -9.22 5.84 14.32
N TYR A 178 -8.73 6.40 13.20
CA TYR A 178 -8.85 5.76 11.90
C TYR A 178 -8.11 4.43 11.81
N VAL A 179 -6.84 4.36 12.21
CA VAL A 179 -6.08 3.10 12.14
C VAL A 179 -6.59 2.05 13.12
N ALA A 180 -7.11 2.46 14.29
CA ALA A 180 -7.79 1.56 15.22
C ALA A 180 -9.10 1.01 14.62
N TRP A 181 -9.85 1.84 13.90
CA TRP A 181 -11.05 1.41 13.17
C TRP A 181 -10.72 0.43 12.05
N LEU A 182 -9.67 0.67 11.23
CA LEU A 182 -9.20 -0.29 10.23
C LEU A 182 -8.86 -1.64 10.88
N ALA A 183 -8.11 -1.61 11.98
CA ALA A 183 -7.78 -2.82 12.74
C ALA A 183 -9.03 -3.54 13.26
N ASN A 184 -10.00 -2.81 13.81
CA ASN A 184 -11.25 -3.39 14.29
C ASN A 184 -12.07 -4.05 13.17
N LEU A 185 -12.08 -3.48 11.96
CA LEU A 185 -12.77 -4.09 10.82
C LEU A 185 -12.22 -5.48 10.50
N THR A 186 -10.90 -5.68 10.61
CA THR A 186 -10.26 -6.96 10.26
C THR A 186 -10.77 -8.13 11.12
N TYR A 187 -11.15 -7.86 12.36
CA TYR A 187 -11.68 -8.86 13.28
C TYR A 187 -13.20 -9.07 13.18
N ASN A 188 -13.91 -8.17 12.50
CA ASN A 188 -15.36 -8.18 12.43
C ASN A 188 -15.94 -8.52 11.06
N HIS A 189 -15.09 -8.61 10.00
CA HIS A 189 -15.51 -8.89 8.63
C HIS A 189 -14.72 -10.07 8.06
N ASN A 190 -15.42 -11.11 7.61
CA ASN A 190 -14.79 -12.30 7.02
C ASN A 190 -14.08 -11.99 5.69
N GLU A 191 -14.52 -10.96 4.98
CA GLU A 191 -13.87 -10.46 3.78
C GLU A 191 -12.42 -10.03 4.04
N MET A 192 -12.15 -9.58 5.25
CA MET A 192 -10.81 -9.11 5.68
C MET A 192 -9.93 -10.19 6.29
N ARG A 193 -10.26 -11.48 6.15
CA ARG A 193 -9.54 -12.61 6.79
C ARG A 193 -8.07 -12.78 6.37
N THR A 194 -7.62 -12.12 5.30
CA THR A 194 -6.20 -12.09 4.89
C THR A 194 -5.52 -10.75 5.15
N VAL A 195 -6.22 -9.80 5.78
CA VAL A 195 -5.59 -8.58 6.28
C VAL A 195 -4.73 -8.93 7.48
N GLY A 196 -3.45 -8.76 7.36
CA GLY A 196 -2.51 -9.09 8.43
C GLY A 196 -1.64 -7.91 8.86
N THR A 197 -1.68 -6.78 8.15
CA THR A 197 -0.89 -5.58 8.49
C THR A 197 -1.74 -4.32 8.40
N ILE A 198 -1.56 -3.42 9.37
CA ILE A 198 -2.05 -2.04 9.32
C ILE A 198 -0.84 -1.11 9.22
N GLY A 199 -0.72 -0.40 8.09
CA GLY A 199 0.21 0.71 7.91
C GLY A 199 -0.34 1.98 8.54
N VAL A 200 0.42 2.58 9.44
CA VAL A 200 -0.12 3.68 10.27
C VAL A 200 -0.09 5.03 9.57
N LEU A 201 0.84 5.25 8.63
CA LEU A 201 0.94 6.54 7.92
C LEU A 201 1.87 6.45 6.71
N ASN A 202 1.35 6.76 5.52
CA ASN A 202 2.13 6.88 4.29
C ASN A 202 2.91 8.19 4.22
N GLU A 203 4.17 8.15 3.83
CA GLU A 203 5.01 9.29 3.41
C GLU A 203 4.76 10.60 4.19
N PRO A 204 4.97 10.60 5.52
CA PRO A 204 4.93 11.85 6.27
C PRO A 204 6.03 12.80 5.78
N LEU A 205 5.97 14.08 6.18
CA LEU A 205 7.09 15.00 5.97
C LEU A 205 8.39 14.37 6.47
N ASN A 206 9.46 14.58 5.72
CA ASN A 206 10.80 14.12 6.06
C ASN A 206 11.72 15.33 6.24
N TRP A 207 12.73 15.16 7.13
CA TRP A 207 13.73 16.21 7.40
C TRP A 207 13.14 17.57 7.80
N ASP A 208 11.89 17.58 8.32
CA ASP A 208 11.18 18.77 8.82
C ASP A 208 11.04 18.70 10.34
N ASN A 209 11.14 19.85 11.02
CA ASN A 209 10.99 19.92 12.47
C ASN A 209 9.56 19.60 12.97
N LYS A 210 8.55 19.66 12.09
CA LYS A 210 7.17 19.28 12.41
C LYS A 210 7.01 17.79 12.72
N VAL A 211 7.91 16.95 12.20
CA VAL A 211 7.82 15.49 12.39
C VAL A 211 8.28 15.02 13.77
N SER A 212 8.87 15.88 14.60
CA SER A 212 9.34 15.47 15.94
C SER A 212 8.23 14.84 16.80
N THR A 213 7.01 15.36 16.74
CA THR A 213 5.85 14.82 17.47
C THR A 213 5.24 13.59 16.81
N LEU A 214 5.53 13.32 15.54
CA LEU A 214 5.10 12.11 14.87
C LEU A 214 5.62 10.87 15.61
N VAL A 215 6.94 10.84 15.84
CA VAL A 215 7.62 9.74 16.51
C VAL A 215 7.25 9.66 17.99
N THR A 216 7.21 10.80 18.72
CA THR A 216 6.98 10.79 20.16
C THR A 216 5.52 10.64 20.58
N ASP A 217 4.58 11.12 19.76
CA ASP A 217 3.17 11.22 20.14
C ASP A 217 2.29 10.31 19.29
N PHE A 218 2.37 10.41 17.94
CA PHE A 218 1.44 9.70 17.04
C PHE A 218 1.73 8.18 16.97
N TYR A 219 2.97 7.76 16.69
CA TYR A 219 3.28 6.34 16.51
C TYR A 219 3.00 5.50 17.77
N PRO A 220 3.40 5.91 18.98
CA PRO A 220 3.04 5.16 20.20
C PRO A 220 1.55 5.13 20.47
N ALA A 221 0.80 6.21 20.13
CA ALA A 221 -0.65 6.25 20.28
C ALA A 221 -1.34 5.31 19.29
N ALA A 222 -0.93 5.32 18.02
CA ALA A 222 -1.44 4.40 16.99
C ALA A 222 -1.20 2.94 17.37
N TYR A 223 0.03 2.59 17.80
CA TYR A 223 0.35 1.26 18.29
C TYR A 223 -0.61 0.81 19.41
N LYS A 224 -0.76 1.63 20.45
CA LYS A 224 -1.64 1.30 21.59
C LYS A 224 -3.09 1.14 21.18
N ALA A 225 -3.57 2.01 20.28
CA ALA A 225 -4.97 1.99 19.85
C ALA A 225 -5.29 0.75 19.01
N ILE A 226 -4.40 0.33 18.11
CA ILE A 226 -4.54 -0.91 17.34
C ILE A 226 -4.53 -2.12 18.29
N ARG A 227 -3.56 -2.21 19.20
CA ARG A 227 -3.49 -3.30 20.18
C ARG A 227 -4.74 -3.38 21.07
N ALA A 228 -5.35 -2.25 21.38
CA ALA A 228 -6.54 -2.19 22.24
C ALA A 228 -7.80 -2.80 21.61
N VAL A 229 -7.88 -2.88 20.28
CA VAL A 229 -9.04 -3.47 19.57
C VAL A 229 -8.83 -4.94 19.22
N GLU A 230 -7.65 -5.49 19.43
CA GLU A 230 -7.35 -6.89 19.17
C GLU A 230 -8.07 -7.82 20.16
N PRO A 231 -8.71 -8.90 19.67
CA PRO A 231 -9.40 -9.85 20.55
C PRO A 231 -8.37 -10.67 21.37
N SER A 232 -8.68 -10.92 22.63
CA SER A 232 -7.85 -11.76 23.49
C SER A 232 -7.68 -13.17 22.89
N GLY A 233 -6.43 -13.59 22.69
CA GLY A 233 -6.09 -14.90 22.14
C GLY A 233 -6.23 -15.00 20.60
N GLY A 234 -6.48 -13.89 19.92
CA GLY A 234 -6.36 -13.80 18.46
C GLY A 234 -4.91 -13.68 18.01
N ASN A 235 -4.66 -13.85 16.71
CA ASN A 235 -3.37 -13.50 16.13
C ASN A 235 -3.27 -11.97 16.06
N PRO A 236 -2.19 -11.37 16.57
CA PRO A 236 -2.01 -9.92 16.47
C PRO A 236 -1.78 -9.50 15.02
N LEU A 237 -2.27 -8.31 14.67
CA LEU A 237 -1.91 -7.66 13.42
C LEU A 237 -0.47 -7.18 13.46
N HIS A 238 0.24 -7.23 12.34
CA HIS A 238 1.44 -6.46 12.20
C HIS A 238 1.09 -4.97 12.09
N ILE A 239 1.82 -4.13 12.82
CA ILE A 239 1.68 -2.68 12.74
C ILE A 239 2.91 -2.16 11.99
N GLN A 240 2.68 -1.55 10.85
CA GLN A 240 3.76 -1.09 9.97
C GLN A 240 3.94 0.42 10.06
N PHE A 241 5.17 0.83 10.22
CA PHE A 241 5.58 2.23 10.34
C PHE A 241 6.53 2.61 9.21
N MET A 242 6.43 3.83 8.73
CA MET A 242 7.46 4.39 7.85
C MET A 242 8.81 4.40 8.57
N GLY A 243 9.80 3.68 8.03
CA GLY A 243 11.11 3.50 8.64
C GLY A 243 11.97 4.78 8.63
N SER A 244 13.01 4.79 9.44
CA SER A 244 13.91 5.95 9.59
C SER A 244 14.65 6.32 8.31
N LYS A 245 14.81 5.38 7.36
CA LYS A 245 15.38 5.66 6.03
C LYS A 245 14.59 6.69 5.23
N TRP A 246 13.30 6.83 5.50
CA TRP A 246 12.46 7.87 4.90
C TRP A 246 12.85 9.28 5.36
N GLY A 247 13.37 9.43 6.58
CA GLY A 247 13.81 10.72 7.12
C GLY A 247 12.84 11.39 8.09
N SER A 248 11.74 10.74 8.47
CA SER A 248 10.76 11.24 9.45
C SER A 248 11.05 10.83 10.89
N GLY A 249 12.23 10.29 11.16
CA GLY A 249 12.65 9.79 12.47
C GLY A 249 12.51 8.25 12.58
N SER A 250 13.00 7.68 13.68
CA SER A 250 12.92 6.25 13.96
C SER A 250 11.70 5.93 14.82
N PRO A 251 10.70 5.21 14.28
CA PRO A 251 9.54 4.76 15.06
C PRO A 251 9.95 3.90 16.26
N GLU A 252 10.92 3.02 16.06
CA GLU A 252 11.42 2.09 17.09
C GLU A 252 11.82 2.79 18.38
N SER A 253 12.39 4.01 18.27
CA SER A 253 12.88 4.78 19.42
C SER A 253 11.79 5.20 20.41
N SER A 254 10.52 5.17 20.03
CA SER A 254 9.39 5.66 20.85
C SER A 254 8.29 4.62 21.08
N LEU A 255 8.42 3.43 20.50
CA LEU A 255 7.48 2.35 20.76
C LEU A 255 7.58 1.86 22.20
N PRO A 256 6.48 1.36 22.81
CA PRO A 256 6.50 0.84 24.17
C PRO A 256 7.54 -0.28 24.36
N SER A 257 8.23 -0.34 25.50
CA SER A 257 9.14 -1.45 25.80
C SER A 257 8.43 -2.80 25.65
N GLY A 258 9.07 -3.72 24.91
CA GLY A 258 8.50 -5.06 24.64
C GLY A 258 7.41 -5.06 23.58
N TYR A 259 7.39 -4.09 22.69
CA TYR A 259 6.52 -4.12 21.50
C TYR A 259 6.76 -5.41 20.67
N THR A 260 5.70 -5.92 20.07
CA THR A 260 5.73 -7.12 19.20
C THR A 260 4.95 -6.88 17.92
N ASP A 261 5.15 -7.74 16.94
CA ASP A 261 4.39 -7.76 15.70
C ASP A 261 4.39 -6.38 15.01
N VAL A 262 5.58 -5.80 14.91
CA VAL A 262 5.84 -4.52 14.25
C VAL A 262 6.68 -4.79 13.01
N SER A 263 6.45 -4.03 11.96
CA SER A 263 7.28 -3.98 10.76
C SER A 263 7.54 -2.54 10.35
N PHE A 264 8.53 -2.36 9.50
CA PHE A 264 8.93 -1.06 8.99
C PHE A 264 8.84 -1.06 7.47
N GLU A 265 8.53 0.08 6.90
CA GLU A 265 8.47 0.22 5.45
C GLU A 265 9.44 1.28 4.95
N ASP A 266 9.90 1.09 3.73
CA ASP A 266 10.71 2.04 2.99
C ASP A 266 10.17 2.18 1.58
N HIS A 267 10.28 3.38 1.01
CA HIS A 267 9.95 3.66 -0.36
C HIS A 267 11.23 3.89 -1.15
N ARG A 268 11.43 3.13 -2.23
CA ARG A 268 12.67 3.16 -2.98
C ARG A 268 12.45 3.55 -4.44
N TYR A 269 12.60 4.82 -4.72
CA TYR A 269 12.54 5.33 -6.07
C TYR A 269 13.92 5.89 -6.47
N LEU A 270 14.63 5.21 -7.39
CA LEU A 270 15.89 5.73 -7.94
C LEU A 270 15.68 7.01 -8.76
N LYS A 271 14.46 7.21 -9.27
CA LYS A 271 14.03 8.43 -9.97
C LYS A 271 14.37 9.72 -9.23
N TRP A 272 14.26 9.71 -7.91
CA TRP A 272 14.45 10.89 -7.05
C TRP A 272 15.69 10.80 -6.17
N ASP A 273 16.48 9.75 -6.30
CA ASP A 273 17.73 9.61 -5.54
C ASP A 273 18.88 10.31 -6.25
N THR A 274 19.12 11.57 -5.90
CA THR A 274 20.20 12.38 -6.48
C THR A 274 21.62 11.92 -6.11
N SER A 275 21.75 10.97 -5.19
CA SER A 275 23.04 10.37 -4.82
C SER A 275 23.49 9.26 -5.76
N VAL A 276 22.59 8.77 -6.62
CA VAL A 276 22.85 7.70 -7.59
C VAL A 276 23.01 8.31 -8.98
N SER A 277 24.10 8.00 -9.65
CA SER A 277 24.34 8.46 -11.03
C SER A 277 23.30 7.89 -11.98
N VAL A 278 22.75 8.74 -12.87
CA VAL A 278 21.71 8.34 -13.82
C VAL A 278 22.34 7.61 -15.00
N THR A 279 22.76 6.36 -14.76
CA THR A 279 23.22 5.41 -15.78
C THR A 279 22.59 4.05 -15.56
N GLN A 280 22.43 3.26 -16.62
CA GLN A 280 21.84 1.93 -16.52
C GLN A 280 22.66 1.02 -15.60
N ASP A 281 23.98 1.03 -15.73
CA ASP A 281 24.90 0.21 -14.92
C ASP A 281 24.80 0.56 -13.43
N GLU A 282 24.79 1.86 -13.09
CA GLU A 282 24.68 2.31 -11.70
C GLU A 282 23.33 1.95 -11.08
N TYR A 283 22.24 2.00 -11.87
CA TYR A 283 20.91 1.60 -11.41
C TYR A 283 20.86 0.11 -11.10
N ILE A 284 21.44 -0.75 -11.95
CA ILE A 284 21.58 -2.19 -11.68
C ILE A 284 22.43 -2.42 -10.43
N GLN A 285 23.63 -1.83 -10.38
CA GLN A 285 24.57 -2.02 -9.26
C GLN A 285 23.97 -1.57 -7.92
N THR A 286 23.39 -0.37 -7.90
CA THR A 286 22.73 0.17 -6.71
C THR A 286 21.58 -0.74 -6.24
N SER A 287 20.76 -1.23 -7.17
CA SER A 287 19.65 -2.13 -6.85
C SER A 287 20.14 -3.44 -6.23
N CYS A 288 21.26 -4.00 -6.73
CA CYS A 288 21.84 -5.25 -6.19
C CYS A 288 22.50 -5.09 -4.82
N THR A 289 22.97 -3.89 -4.46
CA THR A 289 23.85 -3.68 -3.29
C THR A 289 23.22 -2.82 -2.19
N SER A 290 22.16 -2.08 -2.49
CA SER A 290 21.53 -1.17 -1.53
C SER A 290 20.81 -1.95 -0.43
N ASP A 291 21.28 -1.78 0.81
CA ASP A 291 20.57 -2.25 2.00
C ASP A 291 19.55 -1.19 2.44
N ARG A 292 18.27 -1.55 2.45
CA ARG A 292 17.14 -0.69 2.81
C ARG A 292 16.71 -0.84 4.27
N THR A 293 17.34 -1.74 5.02
CA THR A 293 17.09 -1.86 6.45
C THR A 293 17.85 -0.81 7.25
N ALA A 294 17.30 -0.40 8.38
CA ALA A 294 17.97 0.42 9.35
C ALA A 294 18.22 -0.38 10.63
N ALA A 295 19.22 0.02 11.40
CA ALA A 295 19.52 -0.67 12.66
C ALA A 295 18.31 -0.60 13.61
N GLY A 296 17.87 -1.75 14.10
CA GLY A 296 16.69 -1.89 14.97
C GLY A 296 15.36 -2.01 14.23
N GLU A 297 15.31 -1.77 12.93
CA GLU A 297 14.09 -1.81 12.11
C GLU A 297 14.00 -3.12 11.30
N ASP A 298 13.68 -4.23 11.97
CA ASP A 298 13.48 -5.55 11.35
C ASP A 298 12.17 -6.18 11.87
N PRO A 299 11.30 -6.67 10.99
CA PRO A 299 11.44 -6.75 9.53
C PRO A 299 11.14 -5.42 8.81
N THR A 300 11.93 -5.12 7.78
CA THR A 300 11.68 -4.02 6.84
C THR A 300 11.18 -4.55 5.50
N TYR A 301 10.25 -3.82 4.86
CA TYR A 301 9.71 -4.08 3.53
C TYR A 301 9.87 -2.85 2.64
N VAL A 302 10.16 -3.06 1.35
CA VAL A 302 10.13 -1.97 0.36
C VAL A 302 8.73 -1.92 -0.25
N THR A 303 7.88 -1.08 0.34
CA THR A 303 6.45 -1.05 0.04
C THR A 303 6.07 -0.16 -1.13
N GLU A 304 7.00 0.68 -1.62
CA GLU A 304 6.84 1.36 -2.89
C GLU A 304 8.15 1.44 -3.67
N TRP A 305 8.06 1.11 -4.95
CA TRP A 305 9.13 1.23 -5.93
C TRP A 305 8.57 1.12 -7.35
N SER A 306 9.34 1.58 -8.34
CA SER A 306 8.94 1.52 -9.75
C SER A 306 10.16 1.32 -10.66
N LEU A 307 9.90 1.32 -11.97
CA LEU A 307 10.92 1.29 -13.01
C LEU A 307 11.08 2.65 -13.71
N SER A 308 10.57 3.74 -13.14
CA SER A 308 10.67 5.05 -13.75
C SER A 308 12.03 5.69 -13.48
N PRO A 309 12.77 6.10 -14.52
CA PRO A 309 13.94 6.96 -14.38
C PRO A 309 13.52 8.42 -14.17
N PRO A 310 14.47 9.37 -13.93
CA PRO A 310 14.19 10.80 -13.87
C PRO A 310 13.50 11.33 -15.13
N ASP A 311 12.64 12.34 -14.98
CA ASP A 311 11.80 12.87 -16.05
C ASP A 311 12.60 13.45 -17.23
N ASP A 312 13.76 14.02 -16.94
CA ASP A 312 14.66 14.64 -17.95
C ASP A 312 15.34 13.62 -18.87
N VAL A 313 15.43 12.35 -18.46
CA VAL A 313 16.05 11.29 -19.26
C VAL A 313 15.06 10.25 -19.78
N GLU A 314 13.86 10.14 -19.21
CA GLU A 314 12.93 9.02 -19.46
C GLU A 314 12.50 8.85 -20.92
N SER A 315 12.57 9.93 -21.71
CA SER A 315 12.23 9.95 -23.14
C SER A 315 13.43 9.85 -24.07
N THR A 316 14.66 9.80 -23.52
CA THR A 316 15.88 9.64 -24.33
C THR A 316 16.07 8.20 -24.81
N ASP A 317 16.87 7.99 -25.86
CA ASP A 317 17.11 6.66 -26.44
C ASP A 317 17.64 5.65 -25.41
N GLY A 318 18.48 6.10 -24.46
CA GLY A 318 19.07 5.27 -23.41
C GLY A 318 18.06 4.84 -22.34
N TRP A 319 16.89 5.50 -22.24
CA TRP A 319 15.86 5.22 -21.21
C TRP A 319 14.48 4.97 -21.80
N SER A 320 14.37 4.91 -23.12
CA SER A 320 13.09 4.70 -23.80
C SER A 320 12.45 3.36 -23.41
N LYS A 321 11.23 3.39 -22.88
CA LYS A 321 10.46 2.18 -22.56
C LYS A 321 10.22 1.27 -23.76
N GLY A 322 10.30 1.80 -24.99
CA GLY A 322 10.12 1.03 -26.23
C GLY A 322 11.33 0.21 -26.63
N SER A 323 12.53 0.81 -26.54
CA SER A 323 13.80 0.22 -27.02
C SER A 323 14.64 -0.42 -25.93
N GLN A 324 14.45 -0.07 -24.63
CA GLN A 324 15.28 -0.52 -23.51
C GLN A 324 14.64 -1.59 -22.65
N LYS A 325 13.77 -2.43 -23.20
CA LYS A 325 13.05 -3.47 -22.44
C LYS A 325 13.96 -4.47 -21.74
N GLU A 326 15.09 -4.82 -22.36
CA GLU A 326 16.09 -5.71 -21.77
C GLU A 326 16.70 -5.09 -20.51
N PHE A 327 17.11 -3.82 -20.59
CA PHE A 327 17.59 -3.07 -19.42
C PHE A 327 16.52 -3.05 -18.31
N TYR A 328 15.28 -2.69 -18.62
CA TYR A 328 14.21 -2.63 -17.63
C TYR A 328 13.91 -4.00 -17.01
N GLY A 329 14.03 -5.09 -17.78
CA GLY A 329 13.92 -6.45 -17.25
C GLY A 329 15.05 -6.81 -16.26
N ASN A 330 16.28 -6.43 -16.61
CA ASN A 330 17.42 -6.59 -15.73
C ASN A 330 17.32 -5.72 -14.48
N TRP A 331 16.85 -4.47 -14.62
CA TRP A 331 16.64 -3.59 -13.48
C TRP A 331 15.51 -4.04 -12.56
N PHE A 332 14.41 -4.58 -13.12
CA PHE A 332 13.37 -5.23 -12.34
C PHE A 332 13.95 -6.38 -11.50
N ALA A 333 14.71 -7.29 -12.14
CA ALA A 333 15.33 -8.42 -11.49
C ALA A 333 16.32 -7.99 -10.39
N ALA A 334 17.15 -6.97 -10.67
CA ALA A 334 18.10 -6.42 -9.70
C ALA A 334 17.42 -5.85 -8.45
N GLN A 335 16.35 -5.07 -8.63
CA GLN A 335 15.57 -4.52 -7.52
C GLN A 335 14.93 -5.64 -6.68
N VAL A 336 14.28 -6.62 -7.32
CA VAL A 336 13.65 -7.74 -6.61
C VAL A 336 14.70 -8.54 -5.83
N GLN A 337 15.83 -8.91 -6.44
CA GLN A 337 16.89 -9.65 -5.76
C GLN A 337 17.48 -8.84 -4.59
N GLY A 338 17.70 -7.55 -4.76
CA GLY A 338 18.17 -6.66 -3.71
C GLY A 338 17.20 -6.56 -2.53
N PHE A 339 15.91 -6.38 -2.82
CA PHE A 339 14.88 -6.28 -1.77
C PHE A 339 14.66 -7.60 -1.04
N GLU A 340 14.68 -8.74 -1.73
CA GLU A 340 14.53 -10.06 -1.09
C GLU A 340 15.77 -10.48 -0.30
N LYS A 341 16.92 -9.89 -0.58
CA LYS A 341 18.18 -10.14 0.15
C LYS A 341 18.28 -9.31 1.43
N SER A 342 17.94 -8.03 1.38
CA SER A 342 18.15 -7.06 2.47
C SER A 342 16.87 -6.73 3.24
N ALA A 343 15.72 -6.67 2.56
CA ALA A 343 14.40 -6.52 3.16
C ALA A 343 13.65 -7.88 3.16
N LYS A 344 12.42 -7.91 3.68
CA LYS A 344 11.60 -9.13 3.76
C LYS A 344 10.56 -9.23 2.66
N GLY A 345 10.61 -8.34 1.69
CA GLY A 345 9.70 -8.31 0.56
C GLY A 345 9.46 -6.91 0.03
N TRP A 346 8.56 -6.85 -0.93
CA TRP A 346 8.32 -5.63 -1.70
C TRP A 346 6.89 -5.56 -2.24
N THR A 347 6.40 -4.31 -2.49
CA THR A 347 5.17 -4.04 -3.27
C THR A 347 5.45 -2.96 -4.31
N PHE A 348 5.23 -3.30 -5.59
CA PHE A 348 5.47 -2.41 -6.73
C PHE A 348 4.41 -1.30 -6.80
N TRP A 349 4.78 -0.08 -7.12
CA TRP A 349 3.87 1.01 -7.41
C TRP A 349 3.68 1.15 -8.92
N THR A 350 2.59 0.68 -9.49
CA THR A 350 1.36 0.14 -8.92
C THR A 350 0.83 -1.03 -9.77
N TRP A 351 -0.27 -1.67 -9.40
CA TRP A 351 -0.84 -2.76 -10.22
C TRP A 351 -1.15 -2.30 -11.64
N LYS A 352 -1.92 -1.23 -11.81
CA LYS A 352 -2.24 -0.64 -13.10
C LYS A 352 -2.44 0.87 -13.02
N SER A 353 -2.19 1.58 -14.12
CA SER A 353 -2.40 3.02 -14.29
C SER A 353 -2.95 3.31 -15.68
N THR A 354 -3.38 4.56 -15.93
CA THR A 354 -3.82 4.98 -17.27
C THR A 354 -2.73 5.64 -18.10
N LEU A 355 -1.47 5.66 -17.60
CA LEU A 355 -0.32 6.29 -18.26
C LEU A 355 0.10 5.61 -19.56
N GLY A 356 -0.29 4.34 -19.79
CA GLY A 356 0.25 3.55 -20.90
C GLY A 356 1.77 3.33 -20.77
N ASP A 357 2.27 3.32 -19.54
CA ASP A 357 3.67 3.17 -19.21
C ASP A 357 3.87 2.04 -18.19
N TYR A 358 4.52 0.96 -18.64
CA TYR A 358 4.76 -0.20 -17.79
C TYR A 358 5.70 0.08 -16.61
N ARG A 359 6.45 1.19 -16.65
CA ARG A 359 7.35 1.56 -15.54
C ARG A 359 6.58 1.92 -14.27
N TRP A 360 5.29 2.25 -14.41
CA TRP A 360 4.33 2.55 -13.35
C TRP A 360 3.14 1.55 -13.31
N SER A 361 3.22 0.43 -14.01
CA SER A 361 2.16 -0.58 -14.06
C SER A 361 2.76 -1.98 -14.06
N TYR A 362 2.56 -2.73 -12.98
CA TYR A 362 3.03 -4.12 -12.89
C TYR A 362 2.40 -5.00 -13.97
N GLN A 363 1.07 -4.90 -14.15
CA GLN A 363 0.33 -5.59 -15.21
C GLN A 363 0.88 -5.23 -16.60
N GLY A 364 1.22 -3.96 -16.79
CA GLY A 364 1.88 -3.48 -18.00
C GLY A 364 3.28 -4.06 -18.17
N ALA A 365 4.07 -4.14 -17.09
CA ALA A 365 5.43 -4.69 -17.11
C ALA A 365 5.43 -6.19 -17.47
N VAL A 366 4.49 -6.96 -16.92
CA VAL A 366 4.30 -8.37 -17.29
C VAL A 366 3.90 -8.49 -18.76
N THR A 367 2.94 -7.68 -19.22
CA THR A 367 2.49 -7.67 -20.63
C THR A 367 3.61 -7.27 -21.58
N ALA A 368 4.49 -6.34 -21.19
CA ALA A 368 5.63 -5.93 -21.99
C ALA A 368 6.78 -6.95 -21.99
N GLY A 369 6.73 -7.98 -21.15
CA GLY A 369 7.79 -8.97 -20.96
C GLY A 369 8.98 -8.43 -20.14
N VAL A 370 8.78 -7.35 -19.39
CA VAL A 370 9.78 -6.73 -18.50
C VAL A 370 9.76 -7.40 -17.12
N ALA A 371 8.59 -7.59 -16.53
CA ALA A 371 8.44 -8.42 -15.35
C ALA A 371 8.09 -9.86 -15.76
N PRO A 372 8.71 -10.89 -15.18
CA PRO A 372 8.36 -12.28 -15.50
C PRO A 372 7.00 -12.64 -14.87
N LYS A 373 6.30 -13.58 -15.48
CA LYS A 373 5.08 -14.19 -14.87
C LYS A 373 5.43 -15.14 -13.72
N ASP A 374 6.57 -15.78 -13.80
CA ASP A 374 7.11 -16.66 -12.77
C ASP A 374 8.23 -15.92 -12.04
N LEU A 375 7.91 -15.39 -10.87
CA LEU A 375 8.86 -14.65 -10.03
C LEU A 375 9.97 -15.55 -9.46
N ASP A 376 9.74 -16.85 -9.31
CA ASP A 376 10.78 -17.76 -8.82
C ASP A 376 11.92 -17.93 -9.83
N SER A 377 11.65 -17.66 -11.11
CA SER A 377 12.69 -17.62 -12.14
C SER A 377 13.80 -16.60 -11.86
N LEU A 378 13.48 -15.53 -11.09
CA LEU A 378 14.44 -14.49 -10.72
C LEU A 378 15.55 -15.00 -9.79
N ALA A 379 15.32 -16.09 -9.03
CA ALA A 379 16.33 -16.69 -8.18
C ALA A 379 17.52 -17.24 -8.99
N SER A 380 17.32 -17.57 -10.26
CA SER A 380 18.38 -18.05 -11.18
C SER A 380 18.99 -16.92 -12.03
N SER A 381 18.51 -15.69 -11.90
CA SER A 381 19.06 -14.54 -12.63
C SER A 381 20.44 -14.18 -12.10
N THR A 382 21.39 -13.97 -13.02
CA THR A 382 22.77 -13.58 -12.71
C THR A 382 23.00 -12.07 -12.72
N VAL A 383 21.91 -11.27 -12.69
CA VAL A 383 22.03 -9.82 -12.81
C VAL A 383 22.78 -9.18 -11.64
N CYS A 384 22.69 -9.77 -10.45
CA CYS A 384 23.42 -9.30 -9.26
C CYS A 384 24.71 -10.12 -8.98
N GLY A 385 25.18 -10.95 -9.89
CA GLY A 385 26.43 -11.69 -9.81
C GLY A 385 26.28 -13.11 -9.27
#